data_6184b53ecf00b710f6a2bc4ec525adf2
#
_entry.id   6184b53ecf00b710f6a2bc4ec525adf2
#
_cell.length_a   1.000
_cell.length_b   1.000
_cell.length_c   1.000
_cell.angle_alpha   90.00
_cell.angle_beta   90.00
_cell.angle_gamma   90.00
#
_symmetry.space_group_name_H-M   'P 1'
#
loop_
_entity.id
_entity.type
_entity.pdbx_description
1 polymer ?
#
loop_
_entity_poly.entity_id
_entity_poly.type
_entity_poly.pdbx_seq_one_letter_code
_entity_poly.pdbx_strand_id
1 'polypeptide(L)'
;TAQFRILDPKPEMTAFGEPFFLAWTTTPWTLPSNTALCVGPNITYVAVQTYNPYTGMPMTAVVGKDRLDAYFNPKAAELALEDYKAGDKLVPFKVVAEWKGTELNGMKYEQLTPWVNPGEGAFRVITGDFVTTEDGTGIVHIAPTFGADDDRVAKANGVPPLMLIDKDGNKRPMVDMTGKYLSLIHIS
;
A
#
# COMPACT_ATOMS: atom_id res chain seq x y z
N THR A 1 -2.10 -7.09 -5.95
CA THR A 1 -1.37 -6.50 -4.80
C THR A 1 -0.41 -5.45 -5.31
N ALA A 2 -0.40 -4.30 -4.68
CA ALA A 2 0.49 -3.18 -4.99
C ALA A 2 1.49 -2.98 -3.84
N GLN A 3 2.68 -2.47 -4.19
CA GLN A 3 3.75 -2.17 -3.24
C GLN A 3 3.87 -0.65 -3.10
N PHE A 4 3.86 -0.17 -1.87
CA PHE A 4 4.00 1.24 -1.54
C PHE A 4 5.24 1.44 -0.67
N ARG A 5 6.25 2.15 -1.17
CA ARG A 5 7.50 2.37 -0.45
C ARG A 5 7.27 3.24 0.78
N ILE A 6 7.74 2.78 1.93
CA ILE A 6 7.62 3.49 3.22
C ILE A 6 8.69 4.58 3.29
N LEU A 7 8.29 5.82 3.60
CA LEU A 7 9.21 6.96 3.67
C LEU A 7 9.80 7.18 5.06
N ASP A 8 9.06 6.81 6.11
CA ASP A 8 9.46 6.95 7.51
C ASP A 8 9.41 5.60 8.23
N PRO A 9 10.21 4.61 7.79
CA PRO A 9 10.14 3.25 8.31
C PRO A 9 10.55 3.17 9.78
N LYS A 10 9.94 2.20 10.49
CA LYS A 10 10.43 1.80 11.81
C LYS A 10 11.80 1.12 11.68
N PRO A 11 12.66 1.15 12.73
CA PRO A 11 14.02 0.60 12.63
C PRO A 11 14.07 -0.85 12.15
N GLU A 12 13.13 -1.69 12.58
CA GLU A 12 13.06 -3.10 12.21
C GLU A 12 12.74 -3.32 10.72
N MET A 13 12.18 -2.30 10.05
CA MET A 13 11.86 -2.36 8.62
C MET A 13 13.05 -2.03 7.72
N THR A 14 14.15 -1.52 8.25
CA THR A 14 15.29 -1.01 7.48
C THR A 14 16.47 -1.97 7.40
N ALA A 15 16.43 -3.08 8.12
CA ALA A 15 17.55 -4.00 8.23
C ALA A 15 17.79 -4.85 6.98
N PHE A 16 16.82 -4.96 6.08
CA PHE A 16 16.91 -5.83 4.90
C PHE A 16 16.16 -5.23 3.70
N GLY A 17 16.88 -4.59 2.82
CA GLY A 17 16.32 -3.96 1.62
C GLY A 17 15.37 -2.80 1.92
N GLU A 18 14.64 -2.36 0.91
CA GLU A 18 13.67 -1.28 1.05
C GLU A 18 12.35 -1.78 1.69
N PRO A 19 11.72 -0.98 2.56
CA PRO A 19 10.44 -1.34 3.18
C PRO A 19 9.26 -0.91 2.33
N PHE A 20 8.27 -1.81 2.21
CA PHE A 20 7.03 -1.58 1.46
C PHE A 20 5.81 -2.04 2.26
N PHE A 21 4.73 -1.27 2.16
CA PHE A 21 3.39 -1.79 2.46
C PHE A 21 2.86 -2.59 1.26
N LEU A 22 2.33 -3.78 1.52
CA LEU A 22 1.60 -4.55 0.52
C LEU A 22 0.11 -4.26 0.66
N ALA A 23 -0.46 -3.57 -0.31
CA ALA A 23 -1.88 -3.30 -0.34
C ALA A 23 -2.59 -4.12 -1.42
N TRP A 24 -3.80 -4.55 -1.12
CA TRP A 24 -4.64 -5.30 -2.04
C TRP A 24 -5.77 -4.44 -2.59
N THR A 25 -6.09 -4.65 -3.85
CA THR A 25 -7.22 -4.01 -4.51
C THR A 25 -7.84 -4.92 -5.56
N THR A 26 -9.15 -4.88 -5.70
CA THR A 26 -9.90 -5.49 -6.80
C THR A 26 -10.06 -4.54 -7.98
N THR A 27 -9.72 -3.27 -7.80
CA THR A 27 -9.90 -2.20 -8.80
C THR A 27 -8.56 -1.51 -9.09
N PRO A 28 -7.59 -2.21 -9.74
CA PRO A 28 -6.24 -1.67 -9.93
C PRO A 28 -6.19 -0.36 -10.76
N TRP A 29 -7.20 -0.08 -11.56
CA TRP A 29 -7.31 1.19 -12.30
C TRP A 29 -7.52 2.41 -11.41
N THR A 30 -7.89 2.25 -10.15
CA THR A 30 -8.02 3.35 -9.18
C THR A 30 -6.72 3.67 -8.44
N LEU A 31 -5.68 2.84 -8.57
CA LEU A 31 -4.38 3.04 -7.90
C LEU A 31 -3.75 4.42 -8.15
N PRO A 32 -3.84 5.01 -9.36
CA PRO A 32 -3.34 6.38 -9.58
C PRO A 32 -4.03 7.44 -8.72
N SER A 33 -5.25 7.18 -8.29
CA SER A 33 -6.04 8.07 -7.41
C SER A 33 -5.88 7.76 -5.92
N ASN A 34 -4.92 6.89 -5.56
CA ASN A 34 -4.59 6.57 -4.18
C ASN A 34 -4.16 7.81 -3.41
N THR A 35 -4.73 8.01 -2.22
CA THR A 35 -4.33 9.07 -1.30
C THR A 35 -4.10 8.59 0.14
N ALA A 36 -4.46 7.34 0.45
CA ALA A 36 -4.18 6.72 1.75
C ALA A 36 -4.11 5.19 1.65
N LEU A 37 -3.52 4.60 2.67
CA LEU A 37 -3.61 3.17 2.97
C LEU A 37 -4.34 2.99 4.29
N CYS A 38 -5.33 2.11 4.34
CA CYS A 38 -6.13 1.87 5.53
C CYS A 38 -5.79 0.53 6.17
N VAL A 39 -5.55 0.56 7.48
CA VAL A 39 -5.28 -0.62 8.30
C VAL A 39 -6.37 -0.80 9.35
N GLY A 40 -6.61 -2.02 9.79
CA GLY A 40 -7.50 -2.30 10.91
C GLY A 40 -6.79 -1.97 12.24
N PRO A 41 -7.39 -1.17 13.13
CA PRO A 41 -6.71 -0.72 14.35
C PRO A 41 -6.33 -1.89 15.27
N ASN A 42 -7.12 -2.97 15.27
CA ASN A 42 -6.91 -4.16 16.10
C ASN A 42 -6.26 -5.33 15.37
N ILE A 43 -6.01 -5.19 14.07
CA ILE A 43 -5.32 -6.21 13.27
C ILE A 43 -3.83 -6.16 13.58
N THR A 44 -3.21 -7.35 13.67
CA THR A 44 -1.76 -7.48 13.81
C THR A 44 -1.10 -7.50 12.44
N TYR A 45 -0.07 -6.68 12.26
CA TYR A 45 0.74 -6.60 11.05
C TYR A 45 2.16 -7.06 11.34
N VAL A 46 2.82 -7.65 10.36
CA VAL A 46 4.18 -8.15 10.47
C VAL A 46 5.09 -7.50 9.43
N ALA A 47 6.34 -7.30 9.81
CA ALA A 47 7.41 -6.98 8.86
C ALA A 47 8.12 -8.26 8.47
N VAL A 48 8.24 -8.51 7.17
CA VAL A 48 8.77 -9.73 6.59
C VAL A 48 9.96 -9.40 5.71
N GLN A 49 11.13 -9.87 6.07
CA GLN A 49 12.32 -9.82 5.22
C GLN A 49 12.19 -10.89 4.14
N THR A 50 12.33 -10.50 2.89
CA THR A 50 12.18 -11.38 1.74
C THR A 50 12.83 -10.77 0.50
N TYR A 51 12.62 -11.40 -0.66
CA TYR A 51 13.06 -10.89 -1.96
C TYR A 51 11.87 -10.66 -2.86
N ASN A 52 11.96 -9.62 -3.69
CA ASN A 52 11.00 -9.41 -4.75
C ASN A 52 11.22 -10.48 -5.85
N PRO A 53 10.25 -11.35 -6.13
CA PRO A 53 10.43 -12.45 -7.07
C PRO A 53 10.62 -12.00 -8.53
N TYR A 54 10.26 -10.76 -8.86
CA TYR A 54 10.39 -10.21 -10.21
C TYR A 54 11.74 -9.54 -10.44
N THR A 55 12.28 -8.87 -9.43
CA THR A 55 13.54 -8.12 -9.53
C THR A 55 14.73 -8.83 -8.89
N GLY A 56 14.49 -9.81 -8.03
CA GLY A 56 15.52 -10.47 -7.23
C GLY A 56 16.10 -9.60 -6.11
N MET A 57 15.57 -8.40 -5.90
CA MET A 57 16.06 -7.45 -4.90
C MET A 57 15.53 -7.77 -3.51
N PRO A 58 16.37 -7.60 -2.46
CA PRO A 58 15.91 -7.73 -1.08
C PRO A 58 14.90 -6.64 -0.74
N MET A 59 13.89 -7.00 0.07
CA MET A 59 12.87 -6.09 0.54
C MET A 59 12.33 -6.49 1.91
N THR A 60 11.74 -5.54 2.62
CA THR A 60 10.93 -5.81 3.80
C THR A 60 9.47 -5.46 3.48
N ALA A 61 8.59 -6.44 3.57
CA ALA A 61 7.18 -6.29 3.28
C ALA A 61 6.36 -6.21 4.58
N VAL A 62 5.41 -5.28 4.65
CA VAL A 62 4.45 -5.17 5.75
C VAL A 62 3.11 -5.69 5.26
N VAL A 63 2.56 -6.66 5.97
CA VAL A 63 1.32 -7.36 5.63
C VAL A 63 0.60 -7.80 6.90
N GLY A 64 -0.70 -8.04 6.83
CA GLY A 64 -1.47 -8.62 7.93
C GLY A 64 -0.93 -10.00 8.32
N LYS A 65 -0.74 -10.25 9.61
CA LYS A 65 -0.20 -11.52 10.12
C LYS A 65 -1.03 -12.73 9.67
N ASP A 66 -2.34 -12.62 9.73
CA ASP A 66 -3.28 -13.68 9.35
C ASP A 66 -3.31 -13.95 7.83
N ARG A 67 -2.67 -13.08 7.04
CA ARG A 67 -2.56 -13.21 5.59
C ARG A 67 -1.17 -13.65 5.11
N LEU A 68 -0.27 -13.92 6.03
CA LEU A 68 1.11 -14.29 5.72
C LEU A 68 1.20 -15.48 4.76
N ASP A 69 0.50 -16.55 5.06
CA ASP A 69 0.53 -17.79 4.28
C ASP A 69 -0.09 -17.67 2.87
N ALA A 70 -0.89 -16.63 2.64
CA ALA A 70 -1.45 -16.34 1.33
C ALA A 70 -0.44 -15.70 0.36
N TYR A 71 0.58 -15.03 0.90
CA TYR A 71 1.59 -14.29 0.13
C TYR A 71 2.98 -14.90 0.21
N PHE A 72 3.27 -15.66 1.25
CA PHE A 72 4.55 -16.31 1.47
C PHE A 72 4.34 -17.81 1.65
N ASN A 73 5.05 -18.61 0.87
CA ASN A 73 4.92 -20.06 0.93
C ASN A 73 5.52 -20.59 2.24
N PRO A 74 4.72 -21.24 3.12
CA PRO A 74 5.21 -21.77 4.38
C PRO A 74 6.41 -22.71 4.25
N LYS A 75 6.54 -23.41 3.11
CA LYS A 75 7.70 -24.27 2.81
C LYS A 75 9.02 -23.53 2.70
N ALA A 76 8.95 -22.22 2.46
CA ALA A 76 10.13 -21.36 2.39
C ALA A 76 10.51 -20.73 3.74
N ALA A 77 9.72 -20.93 4.79
CA ALA A 77 9.95 -20.34 6.11
C ALA A 77 11.27 -20.77 6.77
N GLU A 78 11.74 -21.97 6.46
CA GLU A 78 12.97 -22.54 7.00
C GLU A 78 14.20 -22.27 6.12
N LEU A 79 14.01 -21.67 4.95
CA LEU A 79 15.11 -21.33 4.05
C LEU A 79 15.88 -20.11 4.56
N ALA A 80 17.21 -20.16 4.47
CA ALA A 80 18.04 -19.03 4.80
C ALA A 80 17.91 -17.94 3.73
N LEU A 81 17.82 -16.67 4.16
CA LEU A 81 17.74 -15.54 3.23
C LEU A 81 18.97 -15.44 2.32
N GLU A 82 20.13 -15.78 2.85
CA GLU A 82 21.41 -15.72 2.15
C GLU A 82 21.53 -16.73 1.00
N ASP A 83 20.76 -17.79 1.02
CA ASP A 83 20.80 -18.87 0.04
C ASP A 83 19.94 -18.60 -1.21
N TYR A 84 19.16 -17.50 -1.20
CA TYR A 84 18.30 -17.15 -2.33
C TYR A 84 19.10 -16.72 -3.55
N LYS A 85 18.70 -17.26 -4.70
CA LYS A 85 19.17 -16.83 -6.02
C LYS A 85 17.99 -16.36 -6.87
N ALA A 86 18.20 -15.29 -7.61
CA ALA A 86 17.17 -14.77 -8.51
C ALA A 86 16.69 -15.86 -9.48
N GLY A 87 15.38 -16.08 -9.52
CA GLY A 87 14.75 -17.13 -10.31
C GLY A 87 14.39 -18.41 -9.54
N ASP A 88 14.79 -18.54 -8.27
CA ASP A 88 14.38 -19.65 -7.43
C ASP A 88 12.85 -19.66 -7.25
N LYS A 89 12.25 -20.85 -7.32
CA LYS A 89 10.80 -21.03 -7.20
C LYS A 89 10.26 -20.73 -5.81
N LEU A 90 11.07 -20.99 -4.78
CA LEU A 90 10.76 -20.70 -3.38
C LEU A 90 11.57 -19.48 -2.95
N VAL A 91 10.85 -18.43 -2.55
CA VAL A 91 11.45 -17.22 -2.02
C VAL A 91 11.46 -17.29 -0.51
N PRO A 92 12.63 -17.29 0.15
CA PRO A 92 12.72 -17.33 1.59
C PRO A 92 12.14 -16.05 2.22
N PHE A 93 11.61 -16.20 3.41
CA PHE A 93 11.08 -15.06 4.17
C PHE A 93 11.31 -15.23 5.67
N LYS A 94 11.42 -14.11 6.37
CA LYS A 94 11.59 -14.08 7.82
C LYS A 94 10.77 -12.95 8.43
N VAL A 95 9.88 -13.31 9.35
CA VAL A 95 9.15 -12.32 10.16
C VAL A 95 10.08 -11.76 11.23
N VAL A 96 10.26 -10.44 11.27
CA VAL A 96 11.21 -9.77 12.16
C VAL A 96 10.56 -8.87 13.19
N ALA A 97 9.31 -8.44 12.97
CA ALA A 97 8.60 -7.58 13.91
C ALA A 97 7.08 -7.71 13.72
N GLU A 98 6.34 -7.32 14.75
CA GLU A 98 4.88 -7.26 14.77
C GLU A 98 4.39 -5.95 15.36
N TRP A 99 3.29 -5.41 14.83
CA TRP A 99 2.61 -4.23 15.35
C TRP A 99 1.10 -4.35 15.20
N LYS A 100 0.37 -3.64 16.04
CA LYS A 100 -1.05 -3.38 15.79
C LYS A 100 -1.22 -2.27 14.75
N GLY A 101 -2.36 -2.27 14.06
CA GLY A 101 -2.66 -1.22 13.07
C GLY A 101 -2.58 0.19 13.63
N THR A 102 -2.94 0.39 14.90
CA THR A 102 -2.79 1.68 15.59
C THR A 102 -1.34 2.19 15.65
N GLU A 103 -0.38 1.30 15.68
CA GLU A 103 1.06 1.65 15.70
C GLU A 103 1.59 2.03 14.31
N LEU A 104 0.89 1.65 13.25
CA LEU A 104 1.22 2.01 11.87
C LEU A 104 0.53 3.30 11.41
N ASN A 105 -0.47 3.76 12.15
CA ASN A 105 -1.22 4.97 11.83
C ASN A 105 -0.30 6.19 11.73
N GLY A 106 -0.47 6.97 10.66
CA GLY A 106 0.32 8.16 10.41
C GLY A 106 1.64 7.92 9.65
N MET A 107 2.07 6.69 9.45
CA MET A 107 3.26 6.41 8.64
C MET A 107 3.06 6.85 7.20
N LYS A 108 4.10 7.44 6.63
CA LYS A 108 4.09 8.01 5.27
C LYS A 108 4.66 7.03 4.26
N TYR A 109 4.12 7.07 3.06
CA TYR A 109 4.60 6.28 1.94
C TYR A 109 4.70 7.13 0.66
N GLU A 110 5.44 6.63 -0.31
CA GLU A 110 5.66 7.31 -1.59
C GLU A 110 4.43 7.17 -2.50
N GLN A 111 4.03 8.27 -3.10
CA GLN A 111 2.97 8.29 -4.11
C GLN A 111 3.37 7.44 -5.33
N LEU A 112 2.46 6.57 -5.80
CA LEU A 112 2.73 5.70 -6.95
C LEU A 112 2.94 6.48 -8.25
N THR A 113 2.13 7.52 -8.46
CA THR A 113 2.17 8.35 -9.68
C THR A 113 2.19 9.82 -9.28
N PRO A 114 3.37 10.44 -9.14
CA PRO A 114 3.54 11.78 -8.59
C PRO A 114 3.21 12.90 -9.60
N TRP A 115 2.12 12.74 -10.33
CA TRP A 115 1.70 13.70 -11.37
C TRP A 115 0.87 14.85 -10.81
N VAL A 116 0.21 14.63 -9.68
CA VAL A 116 -0.65 15.62 -9.03
C VAL A 116 -0.42 15.58 -7.54
N ASN A 117 -0.31 16.76 -6.92
CA ASN A 117 -0.23 16.89 -5.47
C ASN A 117 -1.62 17.21 -4.92
N PRO A 118 -2.26 16.33 -4.14
CA PRO A 118 -3.57 16.58 -3.55
C PRO A 118 -3.54 17.53 -2.33
N GLY A 119 -2.34 17.87 -1.84
CA GLY A 119 -2.15 18.69 -0.65
C GLY A 119 -1.71 17.92 0.58
N GLU A 120 -1.72 18.59 1.72
CA GLU A 120 -1.32 18.00 2.99
C GLU A 120 -2.29 16.93 3.47
N GLY A 121 -1.77 15.96 4.22
CA GLY A 121 -2.55 14.86 4.81
C GLY A 121 -2.75 13.65 3.90
N ALA A 122 -2.26 13.66 2.67
CA ALA A 122 -2.27 12.52 1.77
C ALA A 122 -1.06 11.60 1.96
N PHE A 123 -1.13 10.40 1.38
CA PHE A 123 -0.05 9.40 1.31
C PHE A 123 0.47 8.95 2.68
N ARG A 124 -0.46 8.67 3.56
CA ARG A 124 -0.19 8.13 4.89
C ARG A 124 -1.13 6.97 5.22
N VAL A 125 -0.72 6.18 6.20
CA VAL A 125 -1.55 5.11 6.76
C VAL A 125 -2.60 5.73 7.70
N ILE A 126 -3.84 5.30 7.52
CA ILE A 126 -4.98 5.64 8.37
C ILE A 126 -5.62 4.36 8.92
N THR A 127 -6.48 4.48 9.91
CA THR A 127 -7.21 3.35 10.48
C THR A 127 -8.68 3.39 10.09
N GLY A 128 -9.26 2.21 9.88
CA GLY A 128 -10.68 2.05 9.58
C GLY A 128 -11.20 0.73 10.09
N ASP A 129 -12.44 0.71 10.53
CA ASP A 129 -13.13 -0.43 11.13
C ASP A 129 -13.61 -1.48 10.11
N PHE A 130 -13.62 -1.12 8.83
CA PHE A 130 -14.07 -2.00 7.74
C PHE A 130 -12.97 -2.93 7.20
N VAL A 131 -11.72 -2.75 7.60
CA VAL A 131 -10.60 -3.60 7.16
C VAL A 131 -10.68 -4.96 7.83
N THR A 132 -10.59 -6.01 7.02
CA THR A 132 -10.63 -7.41 7.48
C THR A 132 -9.38 -8.17 7.07
N THR A 133 -9.20 -9.37 7.62
CA THR A 133 -8.16 -10.33 7.24
C THR A 133 -8.72 -11.55 6.53
N GLU A 134 -9.97 -11.49 6.08
CA GLU A 134 -10.61 -12.58 5.31
C GLU A 134 -10.02 -12.68 3.91
N ASP A 135 -9.76 -11.52 3.29
CA ASP A 135 -9.18 -11.39 1.97
C ASP A 135 -8.02 -10.38 1.95
N GLY A 136 -7.25 -10.39 0.87
CA GLY A 136 -6.20 -9.43 0.61
C GLY A 136 -5.02 -9.52 1.57
N THR A 137 -4.41 -8.39 1.85
CA THR A 137 -3.19 -8.24 2.67
C THR A 137 -3.46 -7.72 4.08
N GLY A 138 -4.70 -7.35 4.39
CA GLY A 138 -5.04 -6.59 5.61
C GLY A 138 -4.74 -5.09 5.51
N ILE A 139 -4.22 -4.61 4.39
CA ILE A 139 -4.00 -3.19 4.08
C ILE A 139 -4.80 -2.84 2.84
N VAL A 140 -5.70 -1.87 2.95
CA VAL A 140 -6.61 -1.47 1.89
C VAL A 140 -6.15 -0.16 1.26
N HIS A 141 -6.08 -0.16 -0.06
CA HIS A 141 -5.88 1.04 -0.86
C HIS A 141 -7.11 1.93 -0.82
N ILE A 142 -6.93 3.22 -0.56
CA ILE A 142 -7.99 4.22 -0.45
C ILE A 142 -7.90 5.22 -1.60
N ALA A 143 -9.00 5.30 -2.36
CA ALA A 143 -9.21 6.28 -3.42
C ALA A 143 -10.57 6.97 -3.22
N PRO A 144 -10.62 8.11 -2.51
CA PRO A 144 -11.89 8.75 -2.10
C PRO A 144 -12.82 9.12 -3.25
N THR A 145 -12.28 9.31 -4.45
CA THR A 145 -13.06 9.66 -5.65
C THR A 145 -13.82 8.48 -6.25
N PHE A 146 -13.58 7.24 -5.78
CA PHE A 146 -14.12 6.01 -6.36
C PHE A 146 -14.93 5.13 -5.41
N GLY A 147 -15.02 5.46 -4.12
CA GLY A 147 -15.76 4.67 -3.16
C GLY A 147 -16.36 5.50 -2.04
N ALA A 148 -17.62 5.22 -1.67
CA ALA A 148 -18.29 5.93 -0.58
C ALA A 148 -17.63 5.66 0.79
N ASP A 149 -17.20 4.42 1.03
CA ASP A 149 -16.47 4.06 2.25
C ASP A 149 -15.07 4.68 2.28
N ASP A 150 -14.40 4.71 1.13
CA ASP A 150 -13.10 5.37 0.96
C ASP A 150 -13.20 6.86 1.25
N ASP A 151 -14.22 7.54 0.70
CA ASP A 151 -14.48 8.96 0.94
C ASP A 151 -14.81 9.24 2.40
N ARG A 152 -15.63 8.41 3.02
CA ARG A 152 -16.01 8.52 4.44
C ARG A 152 -14.78 8.41 5.36
N VAL A 153 -13.96 7.39 5.19
CA VAL A 153 -12.78 7.17 6.04
C VAL A 153 -11.70 8.20 5.78
N ALA A 154 -11.52 8.63 4.53
CA ALA A 154 -10.59 9.70 4.18
C ALA A 154 -10.98 11.03 4.84
N LYS A 155 -12.23 11.43 4.76
CA LYS A 155 -12.76 12.64 5.43
C LYS A 155 -12.60 12.58 6.94
N ALA A 156 -12.91 11.45 7.56
CA ALA A 156 -12.74 11.25 9.00
C ALA A 156 -11.29 11.40 9.47
N ASN A 157 -10.32 11.13 8.60
CA ASN A 157 -8.89 11.21 8.89
C ASN A 157 -8.21 12.45 8.27
N GLY A 158 -8.95 13.35 7.65
CA GLY A 158 -8.38 14.55 7.02
C GLY A 158 -7.51 14.27 5.78
N VAL A 159 -7.80 13.19 5.06
CA VAL A 159 -7.11 12.84 3.81
C VAL A 159 -7.81 13.48 2.62
N PRO A 160 -7.13 14.31 1.80
CA PRO A 160 -7.73 14.92 0.63
C PRO A 160 -7.89 13.92 -0.52
N PRO A 161 -8.91 14.08 -1.38
CA PRO A 161 -9.01 13.34 -2.63
C PRO A 161 -8.00 13.84 -3.65
N LEU A 162 -7.57 12.96 -4.57
CA LEU A 162 -6.75 13.34 -5.71
C LEU A 162 -7.65 13.79 -6.87
N MET A 163 -7.59 15.07 -7.20
CA MET A 163 -8.42 15.70 -8.22
C MET A 163 -7.56 16.45 -9.22
N LEU A 164 -7.92 16.35 -10.50
CA LEU A 164 -7.40 17.20 -11.56
C LEU A 164 -8.29 18.42 -11.74
N ILE A 165 -7.72 19.50 -12.24
CA ILE A 165 -8.46 20.66 -12.70
C ILE A 165 -8.54 20.54 -14.24
N ASP A 166 -9.75 20.46 -14.77
CA ASP A 166 -9.95 20.44 -16.21
C ASP A 166 -9.78 21.84 -16.84
N LYS A 167 -9.80 21.91 -18.17
CA LYS A 167 -9.65 23.15 -18.93
C LYS A 167 -10.70 24.24 -18.59
N ASP A 168 -11.82 23.84 -18.00
CA ASP A 168 -12.92 24.74 -17.62
C ASP A 168 -12.83 25.12 -16.14
N GLY A 169 -11.78 24.69 -15.43
CA GLY A 169 -11.54 25.00 -14.01
C GLY A 169 -12.31 24.08 -13.04
N ASN A 170 -12.94 23.01 -13.52
CA ASN A 170 -13.66 22.08 -12.66
C ASN A 170 -12.75 20.99 -12.10
N LYS A 171 -12.97 20.61 -10.86
CA LYS A 171 -12.28 19.47 -10.23
C LYS A 171 -12.86 18.17 -10.77
N ARG A 172 -12.00 17.28 -11.26
CA ARG A 172 -12.36 15.95 -11.76
C ARG A 172 -11.41 14.87 -11.25
N PRO A 173 -11.88 13.63 -11.05
CA PRO A 173 -10.99 12.50 -10.77
C PRO A 173 -9.96 12.31 -11.88
N MET A 174 -8.78 11.79 -11.54
CA MET A 174 -7.71 11.49 -12.51
C MET A 174 -8.11 10.42 -13.53
N VAL A 175 -8.94 9.49 -13.11
CA VAL A 175 -9.46 8.38 -13.92
C VAL A 175 -10.97 8.48 -13.93
N ASP A 176 -11.60 8.29 -15.08
CA ASP A 176 -13.05 8.23 -15.16
C ASP A 176 -13.62 6.88 -14.65
N MET A 177 -14.93 6.77 -14.56
CA MET A 177 -15.60 5.54 -14.11
C MET A 177 -15.37 4.32 -15.02
N THR A 178 -14.82 4.52 -16.22
CA THR A 178 -14.46 3.45 -17.17
C THR A 178 -13.00 3.04 -17.07
N GLY A 179 -12.23 3.65 -16.16
CA GLY A 179 -10.79 3.39 -16.00
C GLY A 179 -9.91 4.13 -17.01
N LYS A 180 -10.45 5.08 -17.76
CA LYS A 180 -9.66 5.90 -18.67
C LYS A 180 -9.10 7.12 -17.95
N TYR A 181 -7.80 7.36 -18.16
CA TYR A 181 -7.17 8.60 -17.70
C TYR A 181 -7.77 9.81 -18.41
N LEU A 182 -8.08 10.84 -17.65
CA LEU A 182 -8.33 12.14 -18.25
C LEU A 182 -7.06 12.62 -18.92
N SER A 183 -7.19 13.19 -20.11
CA SER A 183 -6.06 13.65 -20.90
C SER A 183 -5.22 14.66 -20.10
N LEU A 184 -3.96 14.33 -19.85
CA LEU A 184 -2.99 15.17 -19.16
C LEU A 184 -2.45 16.31 -20.04
N ILE A 185 -2.97 16.46 -21.27
CA ILE A 185 -2.47 17.45 -22.25
C ILE A 185 -2.69 18.91 -21.79
N HIS A 186 -3.41 19.12 -20.68
CA HIS A 186 -3.74 20.46 -20.19
C HIS A 186 -3.34 20.71 -18.72
N ILE A 187 -2.35 19.99 -18.20
CA ILE A 187 -1.68 20.36 -16.95
C ILE A 187 -0.53 21.31 -17.31
N SER A 188 -0.82 22.58 -17.30
CA SER A 188 0.17 23.66 -17.36
C SER A 188 0.20 24.39 -16.04
#